data_9a85a1cb50810a65eaec5e2d3eb65a6a
#
_entry.id   9a85a1cb50810a65eaec5e2d3eb65a6a
#
_cell.length_a   1.000
_cell.length_b   1.000
_cell.length_c   1.000
_cell.angle_alpha   90.00
_cell.angle_beta   90.00
_cell.angle_gamma   90.00
#
_symmetry.space_group_name_H-M   'P 1'
#
loop_
_entity.id
_entity.type
_entity.pdbx_description
1 polymer ?
#
loop_
_entity_poly.entity_id
_entity_poly.type
_entity_poly.pdbx_seq_one_letter_code
_entity_poly.pdbx_strand_id
1 'polypeptide(L)'
;MLKIFENTLKQVLKAHVRPNKPAVELDPMQKYHKVGEYEVGADDHTPGNEKYILTVYQNDKGILYQALSPQKTDRLAATYIRRFDERLGRFRAFQNRKNGMRYRVLEYLDQFMKQVKEQIRSGNNSINIGVLTDTHYKDTDSVDFYGHNGLIHVREFSYLENFGLLHLKAHLGDWIDGSDPGLISESELIKLRNSFKSARTPFAMIKGNHDENDKFDEHHDLKASFPEDEFEKIMWPTMYNQAALRYVSRYHGVAYFDKDDLRVIFLNTSDVPYIIDENGKKKYDTKLTLAIREDQVEELIEILEGSSGKRIIIMSHGNPINRKGGNAMKYNGRSLHELLVAFNQNQKGRMHSHNVPPEFTLSNDFDFTNVENAKVIAYFCGHRHVEDQFRINGIQYIFFNCSALMGPNHVLTTKYNKNWNRQIDDITEFAGYVVNVDLVKGKIQIFGYGAASSKRVYDI
;
A
#
# COMPACT_ATOMS: atom_id res chain seq x y z
N MET A 1 -19.76 34.41 -5.52
CA MET A 1 -19.65 32.94 -5.58
C MET A 1 -18.59 32.44 -6.55
N LEU A 2 -18.51 32.89 -7.80
CA LEU A 2 -17.47 32.44 -8.76
C LEU A 2 -16.02 32.72 -8.32
N LYS A 3 -15.71 33.87 -7.73
CA LYS A 3 -14.35 34.21 -7.25
C LYS A 3 -13.87 33.34 -6.05
N ILE A 4 -14.80 32.86 -5.24
CA ILE A 4 -14.46 31.93 -4.13
C ILE A 4 -14.14 30.54 -4.68
N PHE A 5 -14.86 30.10 -5.70
CA PHE A 5 -14.60 28.83 -6.39
C PHE A 5 -13.25 28.83 -7.13
N GLU A 6 -12.89 29.93 -7.80
CA GLU A 6 -11.59 30.06 -8.48
C GLU A 6 -10.41 30.10 -7.49
N ASN A 7 -10.56 30.73 -6.33
CA ASN A 7 -9.51 30.76 -5.33
C ASN A 7 -9.33 29.40 -4.63
N THR A 8 -10.42 28.68 -4.39
CA THR A 8 -10.36 27.32 -3.83
C THR A 8 -9.74 26.34 -4.85
N LEU A 9 -10.08 26.46 -6.14
CA LEU A 9 -9.47 25.65 -7.20
C LEU A 9 -7.98 25.97 -7.38
N LYS A 10 -7.57 27.24 -7.29
CA LYS A 10 -6.16 27.65 -7.32
C LYS A 10 -5.37 27.22 -6.09
N GLN A 11 -5.99 27.15 -4.91
CA GLN A 11 -5.34 26.59 -3.71
C GLN A 11 -5.19 25.07 -3.80
N VAL A 12 -6.20 24.36 -4.32
CA VAL A 12 -6.11 22.90 -4.56
C VAL A 12 -5.05 22.58 -5.62
N LEU A 13 -4.94 23.41 -6.67
CA LEU A 13 -3.91 23.24 -7.71
C LEU A 13 -2.50 23.63 -7.24
N LYS A 14 -2.35 24.54 -6.28
CA LYS A 14 -1.05 24.88 -5.67
C LYS A 14 -0.54 23.85 -4.64
N ALA A 15 -1.43 23.04 -4.06
CA ALA A 15 -1.04 21.97 -3.14
C ALA A 15 -0.45 20.72 -3.86
N HIS A 16 -0.57 20.63 -5.17
CA HIS A 16 0.04 19.59 -5.98
C HIS A 16 1.35 20.13 -6.57
N VAL A 17 2.38 20.21 -5.73
CA VAL A 17 3.74 20.33 -6.25
C VAL A 17 4.01 19.05 -7.02
N ARG A 18 3.95 19.13 -8.36
CA ARG A 18 4.41 18.03 -9.23
C ARG A 18 5.85 17.75 -8.83
N PRO A 19 6.22 16.51 -8.50
CA PRO A 19 7.63 16.21 -8.33
C PRO A 19 8.31 16.68 -9.61
N ASN A 20 9.38 17.48 -9.49
CA ASN A 20 10.28 17.69 -10.61
C ASN A 20 10.59 16.29 -11.12
N LYS A 21 10.23 16.02 -12.41
CA LYS A 21 10.68 14.80 -13.06
C LYS A 21 12.17 14.73 -12.75
N PRO A 22 12.69 13.70 -12.07
CA PRO A 22 14.09 13.44 -12.22
C PRO A 22 14.29 13.32 -13.72
N ALA A 23 15.20 14.12 -14.28
CA ALA A 23 15.61 13.91 -15.65
C ALA A 23 15.90 12.42 -15.75
N VAL A 24 15.30 11.72 -16.71
CA VAL A 24 15.61 10.31 -16.96
C VAL A 24 17.10 10.30 -17.27
N GLU A 25 17.89 10.10 -16.25
CA GLU A 25 19.33 10.02 -16.37
C GLU A 25 19.57 8.71 -17.09
N LEU A 26 20.01 8.84 -18.34
CA LEU A 26 20.33 7.68 -19.17
C LEU A 26 21.31 6.83 -18.37
N ASP A 27 20.96 5.58 -18.12
CA ASP A 27 21.83 4.63 -17.46
C ASP A 27 23.09 4.42 -18.35
N PRO A 28 24.28 4.94 -17.98
CA PRO A 28 25.44 4.95 -18.85
C PRO A 28 25.91 3.54 -19.23
N MET A 29 25.58 2.53 -18.40
CA MET A 29 25.94 1.13 -18.68
C MET A 29 25.04 0.47 -19.73
N GLN A 30 23.98 1.13 -20.20
CA GLN A 30 23.17 0.64 -21.34
C GLN A 30 23.99 0.52 -22.63
N LYS A 31 25.07 1.28 -22.79
CA LYS A 31 25.93 1.25 -23.99
C LYS A 31 26.72 -0.06 -24.17
N TYR A 32 26.91 -0.86 -23.13
CA TYR A 32 27.72 -2.07 -23.18
C TYR A 32 26.88 -3.29 -23.60
N HIS A 33 26.82 -3.57 -24.90
CA HIS A 33 26.09 -4.72 -25.46
C HIS A 33 27.01 -5.86 -25.93
N LYS A 34 28.29 -5.57 -26.19
CA LYS A 34 29.24 -6.59 -26.67
C LYS A 34 29.66 -7.49 -25.49
N VAL A 35 29.63 -8.79 -25.70
CA VAL A 35 30.12 -9.77 -24.71
C VAL A 35 31.59 -9.45 -24.37
N GLY A 36 31.90 -9.37 -23.08
CA GLY A 36 33.21 -8.99 -22.57
C GLY A 36 33.17 -8.45 -21.15
N GLU A 37 34.34 -8.03 -20.67
CA GLU A 37 34.49 -7.39 -19.34
C GLU A 37 34.91 -5.93 -19.53
N TYR A 38 34.32 -5.04 -18.68
CA TYR A 38 34.55 -3.61 -18.73
C TYR A 38 34.77 -3.09 -17.30
N GLU A 39 35.78 -2.25 -17.14
CA GLU A 39 35.90 -1.48 -15.90
C GLU A 39 34.91 -0.34 -15.93
N VAL A 40 34.10 -0.20 -14.87
CA VAL A 40 33.09 0.83 -14.69
C VAL A 40 33.25 1.48 -13.31
N GLY A 41 32.83 2.73 -13.18
CA GLY A 41 33.01 3.47 -11.94
C GLY A 41 31.97 4.59 -11.77
N ALA A 42 32.34 5.66 -11.05
CA ALA A 42 31.45 6.75 -10.73
C ALA A 42 30.73 7.37 -11.95
N ASP A 43 31.45 7.53 -13.06
CA ASP A 43 30.88 8.08 -14.30
C ASP A 43 29.84 7.16 -14.96
N ASP A 44 29.83 5.88 -14.60
CA ASP A 44 28.86 4.90 -15.06
C ASP A 44 27.73 4.67 -14.02
N HIS A 45 27.64 5.49 -12.96
CA HIS A 45 26.64 5.41 -11.89
C HIS A 45 26.59 4.02 -11.22
N THR A 46 27.75 3.48 -10.90
CA THR A 46 27.89 2.22 -10.17
C THR A 46 27.39 2.36 -8.72
N PRO A 47 27.03 1.23 -8.05
CA PRO A 47 26.61 1.27 -6.63
C PRO A 47 27.64 1.96 -5.75
N GLY A 48 27.22 2.98 -4.99
CA GLY A 48 28.10 3.79 -4.13
C GLY A 48 29.18 4.57 -4.87
N ASN A 49 29.08 4.71 -6.19
CA ASN A 49 30.10 5.29 -7.07
C ASN A 49 31.48 4.62 -6.99
N GLU A 50 31.50 3.37 -6.55
CA GLU A 50 32.73 2.57 -6.47
C GLU A 50 33.10 1.94 -7.82
N LYS A 51 34.32 1.40 -7.91
CA LYS A 51 34.78 0.68 -9.10
C LYS A 51 34.25 -0.75 -9.12
N TYR A 52 33.74 -1.17 -10.28
CA TYR A 52 33.22 -2.51 -10.54
C TYR A 52 33.77 -3.06 -11.85
N ILE A 53 33.72 -4.37 -12.00
CA ILE A 53 33.83 -5.06 -13.28
C ILE A 53 32.42 -5.34 -13.78
N LEU A 54 32.07 -4.81 -14.95
CA LEU A 54 30.85 -5.12 -15.68
C LEU A 54 31.14 -6.27 -16.64
N THR A 55 30.58 -7.43 -16.38
CA THR A 55 30.67 -8.59 -17.31
C THR A 55 29.40 -8.65 -18.14
N VAL A 56 29.54 -8.58 -19.46
CA VAL A 56 28.45 -8.79 -20.42
C VAL A 56 28.56 -10.20 -21.00
N TYR A 57 27.50 -10.99 -20.89
CA TYR A 57 27.48 -12.38 -21.34
C TYR A 57 26.10 -12.79 -21.89
N GLN A 58 26.06 -13.88 -22.66
CA GLN A 58 24.83 -14.51 -23.09
C GLN A 58 24.62 -15.84 -22.34
N ASN A 59 23.35 -16.14 -22.02
CA ASN A 59 23.00 -17.47 -21.52
C ASN A 59 22.77 -18.46 -22.66
N ASP A 60 22.47 -19.73 -22.32
CA ASP A 60 22.25 -20.82 -23.28
C ASP A 60 21.10 -20.56 -24.27
N LYS A 61 20.20 -19.63 -23.95
CA LYS A 61 19.08 -19.20 -24.80
C LYS A 61 19.41 -17.96 -25.64
N GLY A 62 20.66 -17.49 -25.62
CA GLY A 62 21.10 -16.30 -26.34
C GLY A 62 20.72 -14.97 -25.70
N ILE A 63 20.09 -14.98 -24.53
CA ILE A 63 19.68 -13.75 -23.84
C ILE A 63 20.89 -13.05 -23.26
N LEU A 64 21.02 -11.75 -23.52
CA LEU A 64 22.14 -10.94 -23.05
C LEU A 64 21.91 -10.49 -21.59
N TYR A 65 22.96 -10.63 -20.80
CA TYR A 65 23.01 -10.23 -19.39
C TYR A 65 24.18 -9.30 -19.12
N GLN A 66 24.02 -8.50 -18.09
CA GLN A 66 25.10 -7.74 -17.46
C GLN A 66 25.19 -8.09 -15.98
N ALA A 67 26.40 -8.28 -15.48
CA ALA A 67 26.68 -8.56 -14.08
C ALA A 67 27.74 -7.59 -13.54
N LEU A 68 27.49 -6.97 -12.38
CA LEU A 68 28.44 -6.10 -11.70
C LEU A 68 29.10 -6.86 -10.54
N SER A 69 30.43 -6.89 -10.53
CA SER A 69 31.26 -7.48 -9.49
C SER A 69 32.24 -6.45 -8.93
N PRO A 70 32.39 -6.31 -7.58
CA PRO A 70 33.40 -5.43 -7.00
C PRO A 70 34.81 -5.82 -7.45
N GLN A 71 35.69 -4.88 -7.74
CA GLN A 71 37.07 -5.15 -8.19
C GLN A 71 37.93 -5.94 -7.20
N LYS A 72 37.58 -5.92 -5.92
CA LYS A 72 38.38 -6.48 -4.81
C LYS A 72 37.98 -7.90 -4.41
N THR A 73 36.96 -8.48 -5.02
CA THR A 73 36.44 -9.80 -4.68
C THR A 73 36.51 -10.74 -5.86
N ASP A 74 36.74 -12.03 -5.55
CA ASP A 74 36.76 -13.10 -6.55
C ASP A 74 35.52 -13.04 -7.48
N ARG A 75 35.72 -13.25 -8.78
CA ARG A 75 34.73 -13.09 -9.86
C ARG A 75 33.40 -13.83 -9.68
N LEU A 76 33.33 -14.77 -8.73
CA LEU A 76 32.09 -15.48 -8.36
C LEU A 76 31.10 -14.63 -7.53
N ALA A 77 31.48 -13.45 -7.08
CA ALA A 77 30.70 -12.57 -6.23
C ALA A 77 30.05 -11.40 -6.97
N ALA A 78 29.49 -11.62 -8.17
CA ALA A 78 28.63 -10.60 -8.79
C ALA A 78 27.51 -10.22 -7.82
N THR A 79 27.51 -8.95 -7.43
CA THR A 79 26.55 -8.42 -6.43
C THR A 79 25.24 -8.08 -7.09
N TYR A 80 25.28 -7.59 -8.33
CA TYR A 80 24.11 -7.16 -9.09
C TYR A 80 24.09 -7.79 -10.48
N ILE A 81 22.88 -8.09 -10.98
CA ILE A 81 22.64 -8.66 -12.29
C ILE A 81 21.44 -8.01 -12.95
N ARG A 82 21.46 -7.94 -14.27
CA ARG A 82 20.30 -7.56 -15.08
C ARG A 82 20.30 -8.28 -16.42
N ARG A 83 19.13 -8.40 -17.06
CA ARG A 83 18.98 -8.95 -18.41
C ARG A 83 18.61 -7.86 -19.41
N PHE A 84 18.96 -8.06 -20.67
CA PHE A 84 18.40 -7.29 -21.77
C PHE A 84 16.95 -7.71 -21.99
N ASP A 85 16.09 -6.73 -22.18
CA ASP A 85 14.68 -6.92 -22.47
C ASP A 85 14.41 -6.46 -23.90
N GLU A 86 14.12 -7.40 -24.78
CA GLU A 86 13.91 -7.11 -26.21
C GLU A 86 12.69 -6.21 -26.46
N ARG A 87 11.63 -6.33 -25.64
CA ARG A 87 10.43 -5.50 -25.76
C ARG A 87 10.71 -4.05 -25.40
N LEU A 88 11.52 -3.82 -24.37
CA LEU A 88 11.93 -2.49 -23.95
C LEU A 88 13.11 -1.96 -24.78
N GLY A 89 13.79 -2.81 -25.55
CA GLY A 89 14.98 -2.46 -26.32
C GLY A 89 16.17 -2.00 -25.45
N ARG A 90 16.20 -2.40 -24.16
CA ARG A 90 17.22 -2.00 -23.20
C ARG A 90 17.43 -3.03 -22.10
N PHE A 91 18.54 -2.92 -21.38
CA PHE A 91 18.70 -3.68 -20.13
C PHE A 91 17.70 -3.22 -19.06
N ARG A 92 17.19 -4.20 -18.28
CA ARG A 92 16.39 -3.96 -17.08
C ARG A 92 17.23 -3.24 -16.01
N ALA A 93 16.62 -2.82 -14.91
CA ALA A 93 17.38 -2.31 -13.77
C ALA A 93 18.25 -3.40 -13.14
N PHE A 94 19.43 -3.02 -12.64
CA PHE A 94 20.28 -3.92 -11.87
C PHE A 94 19.61 -4.29 -10.54
N GLN A 95 19.52 -5.59 -10.30
CA GLN A 95 18.95 -6.17 -9.07
C GLN A 95 20.04 -6.90 -8.29
N ASN A 96 20.04 -6.72 -6.98
CA ASN A 96 20.92 -7.48 -6.08
C ASN A 96 20.56 -8.96 -6.12
N ARG A 97 21.54 -9.82 -6.31
CA ARG A 97 21.33 -11.29 -6.45
C ARG A 97 20.72 -11.96 -5.23
N LYS A 98 20.92 -11.40 -4.03
CA LYS A 98 20.42 -12.00 -2.78
C LYS A 98 18.96 -11.65 -2.49
N ASN A 99 18.56 -10.38 -2.72
CA ASN A 99 17.28 -9.87 -2.28
C ASN A 99 16.42 -9.27 -3.40
N GLY A 100 16.93 -9.17 -4.63
CA GLY A 100 16.23 -8.64 -5.79
C GLY A 100 16.03 -7.12 -5.80
N MET A 101 16.46 -6.40 -4.76
CA MET A 101 16.28 -4.94 -4.68
C MET A 101 17.21 -4.21 -5.67
N ARG A 102 16.74 -3.06 -6.16
CA ARG A 102 17.43 -2.24 -7.16
C ARG A 102 18.28 -1.19 -6.46
N TYR A 103 19.58 -1.19 -6.63
CA TYR A 103 20.49 -0.29 -5.89
C TYR A 103 20.18 1.20 -6.13
N ARG A 104 19.82 1.62 -7.36
CA ARG A 104 19.46 3.02 -7.65
C ARG A 104 18.18 3.45 -6.91
N VAL A 105 17.24 2.53 -6.73
CA VAL A 105 16.06 2.78 -5.92
C VAL A 105 16.44 2.93 -4.45
N LEU A 106 17.33 2.08 -3.94
CA LEU A 106 17.79 2.20 -2.55
C LEU A 106 18.52 3.50 -2.28
N GLU A 107 19.42 3.95 -3.18
CA GLU A 107 20.09 5.25 -3.09
C GLU A 107 19.10 6.42 -3.06
N TYR A 108 18.05 6.35 -3.88
CA TYR A 108 16.97 7.33 -3.83
C TYR A 108 16.20 7.29 -2.50
N LEU A 109 15.88 6.10 -2.00
CA LEU A 109 15.17 5.93 -0.72
C LEU A 109 16.02 6.41 0.47
N ASP A 110 17.35 6.26 0.40
CA ASP A 110 18.29 6.83 1.39
C ASP A 110 18.18 8.36 1.44
N GLN A 111 18.17 9.03 0.29
CA GLN A 111 18.01 10.48 0.19
C GLN A 111 16.60 10.91 0.67
N PHE A 112 15.57 10.21 0.25
CA PHE A 112 14.20 10.45 0.68
C PHE A 112 14.08 10.38 2.21
N MET A 113 14.58 9.32 2.83
CA MET A 113 14.49 9.15 4.29
C MET A 113 15.31 10.16 5.07
N LYS A 114 16.46 10.61 4.54
CA LYS A 114 17.22 11.73 5.12
C LYS A 114 16.39 13.02 5.13
N GLN A 115 15.75 13.36 4.00
CA GLN A 115 14.89 14.54 3.89
C GLN A 115 13.66 14.45 4.81
N VAL A 116 13.00 13.29 4.88
CA VAL A 116 11.90 13.06 5.81
C VAL A 116 12.35 13.26 7.25
N LYS A 117 13.47 12.69 7.64
CA LYS A 117 14.05 12.82 9.00
C LYS A 117 14.37 14.27 9.36
N GLU A 118 14.87 15.06 8.42
CA GLU A 118 15.14 16.49 8.62
C GLU A 118 13.86 17.29 8.85
N GLN A 119 12.79 16.98 8.10
CA GLN A 119 11.51 17.67 8.21
C GLN A 119 10.72 17.31 9.48
N ILE A 120 10.91 16.12 10.03
CA ILE A 120 10.24 15.63 11.24
C ILE A 120 10.97 16.03 12.53
N ARG A 121 12.26 16.37 12.47
CA ARG A 121 13.17 16.62 13.63
C ARG A 121 12.67 17.61 14.70
N SER A 122 11.55 18.28 14.49
CA SER A 122 11.07 19.34 15.40
C SER A 122 10.04 18.89 16.45
N GLY A 123 9.75 17.60 16.64
CA GLY A 123 8.76 17.16 17.63
C GLY A 123 9.06 15.78 18.24
N ASN A 124 9.28 15.74 19.55
CA ASN A 124 9.50 14.48 20.29
C ASN A 124 8.26 13.58 20.41
N ASN A 125 7.06 14.06 20.06
CA ASN A 125 5.78 13.37 20.25
C ASN A 125 5.09 13.06 18.91
N SER A 126 5.83 12.83 17.83
CA SER A 126 5.25 12.46 16.56
C SER A 126 5.39 10.96 16.29
N ILE A 127 4.38 10.40 15.62
CA ILE A 127 4.30 8.98 15.27
C ILE A 127 4.45 8.84 13.77
N ASN A 128 5.38 7.98 13.34
CA ASN A 128 5.69 7.78 11.93
C ASN A 128 5.19 6.43 11.46
N ILE A 129 4.38 6.42 10.41
CA ILE A 129 3.75 5.24 9.84
C ILE A 129 4.19 5.10 8.39
N GLY A 130 4.81 3.97 8.04
CA GLY A 130 5.02 3.61 6.64
C GLY A 130 3.72 3.09 6.03
N VAL A 131 3.32 3.59 4.86
CA VAL A 131 2.08 3.17 4.18
C VAL A 131 2.38 2.74 2.75
N LEU A 132 1.92 1.53 2.42
CA LEU A 132 1.92 0.93 1.10
C LEU A 132 0.52 0.41 0.78
N THR A 133 0.13 0.38 -0.49
CA THR A 133 -1.20 -0.12 -0.90
C THR A 133 -1.22 -0.52 -2.37
N ASP A 134 -2.15 -1.39 -2.72
CA ASP A 134 -2.47 -1.74 -4.12
C ASP A 134 -1.20 -2.15 -4.89
N THR A 135 -0.51 -3.18 -4.39
CA THR A 135 0.69 -3.74 -5.01
C THR A 135 0.35 -4.55 -6.24
N HIS A 136 -0.79 -5.23 -6.25
CA HIS A 136 -1.28 -6.06 -7.37
C HIS A 136 -0.21 -6.98 -7.94
N TYR A 137 0.60 -7.60 -7.08
CA TYR A 137 1.67 -8.47 -7.53
C TYR A 137 1.12 -9.66 -8.33
N LYS A 138 1.80 -9.95 -9.42
CA LYS A 138 1.59 -11.13 -10.24
C LYS A 138 2.93 -11.62 -10.73
N ASP A 139 3.22 -12.91 -10.46
CA ASP A 139 4.45 -13.58 -10.89
C ASP A 139 4.35 -13.95 -12.38
N THR A 140 4.57 -12.98 -13.23
CA THR A 140 4.47 -13.12 -14.68
C THR A 140 5.73 -12.65 -15.38
N ASP A 141 6.09 -13.28 -16.49
CA ASP A 141 7.19 -12.86 -17.35
C ASP A 141 6.88 -11.59 -18.19
N SER A 142 5.61 -11.14 -18.18
CA SER A 142 5.22 -9.97 -18.94
C SER A 142 5.63 -8.68 -18.22
N VAL A 143 6.56 -7.95 -18.83
CA VAL A 143 6.98 -6.62 -18.34
C VAL A 143 5.88 -5.56 -18.48
N ASP A 144 4.89 -5.83 -19.32
CA ASP A 144 3.76 -4.92 -19.54
C ASP A 144 2.71 -5.04 -18.43
N PHE A 145 2.83 -6.06 -17.57
CA PHE A 145 1.90 -6.24 -16.47
C PHE A 145 2.22 -5.26 -15.33
N TYR A 146 1.23 -4.48 -14.91
CA TYR A 146 1.40 -3.40 -13.93
C TYR A 146 1.89 -3.86 -12.54
N GLY A 147 1.62 -5.10 -12.14
CA GLY A 147 2.07 -5.70 -10.88
C GLY A 147 3.38 -6.51 -10.99
N HIS A 148 4.04 -6.54 -12.15
CA HIS A 148 5.21 -7.37 -12.44
C HIS A 148 6.32 -7.26 -11.38
N ASN A 149 6.65 -6.05 -10.95
CA ASN A 149 7.67 -5.79 -9.94
C ASN A 149 7.11 -5.62 -8.51
N GLY A 150 5.87 -6.03 -8.25
CA GLY A 150 5.21 -5.80 -6.95
C GLY A 150 5.98 -6.34 -5.75
N LEU A 151 6.56 -7.54 -5.86
CA LEU A 151 7.37 -8.13 -4.80
C LEU A 151 8.65 -7.32 -4.52
N ILE A 152 9.25 -6.74 -5.55
CA ILE A 152 10.44 -5.89 -5.42
C ILE A 152 10.04 -4.60 -4.69
N HIS A 153 8.91 -4.01 -5.03
CA HIS A 153 8.37 -2.82 -4.35
C HIS A 153 8.17 -3.04 -2.85
N VAL A 154 7.59 -4.18 -2.46
CA VAL A 154 7.40 -4.53 -1.04
C VAL A 154 8.72 -4.66 -0.30
N ARG A 155 9.75 -5.23 -0.92
CA ARG A 155 11.11 -5.34 -0.33
C ARG A 155 11.76 -3.97 -0.18
N GLU A 156 11.70 -3.15 -1.21
CA GLU A 156 12.24 -1.79 -1.22
C GLU A 156 11.50 -0.86 -0.22
N PHE A 157 10.18 -1.02 -0.06
CA PHE A 157 9.44 -0.36 1.01
C PHE A 157 9.89 -0.83 2.40
N SER A 158 10.06 -2.13 2.58
CA SER A 158 10.54 -2.68 3.86
C SER A 158 11.96 -2.22 4.21
N TYR A 159 12.78 -1.86 3.22
CA TYR A 159 14.10 -1.26 3.43
C TYR A 159 14.06 0.02 4.27
N LEU A 160 12.95 0.79 4.22
CA LEU A 160 12.77 2.02 5.00
C LEU A 160 12.88 1.80 6.52
N GLU A 161 12.69 0.58 7.01
CA GLU A 161 12.86 0.23 8.43
C GLU A 161 14.29 0.44 8.93
N ASN A 162 15.29 0.35 8.04
CA ASN A 162 16.70 0.48 8.40
C ASN A 162 17.06 1.87 8.94
N PHE A 163 16.21 2.88 8.71
CA PHE A 163 16.40 4.24 9.21
C PHE A 163 15.93 4.43 10.66
N GLY A 164 15.28 3.43 11.27
CA GLY A 164 14.82 3.47 12.66
C GLY A 164 13.80 4.59 12.94
N LEU A 165 13.10 5.07 11.90
CA LEU A 165 12.13 6.15 11.98
C LEU A 165 10.69 5.67 12.14
N LEU A 166 10.37 4.51 11.56
CA LEU A 166 9.00 3.99 11.52
C LEU A 166 8.62 3.35 12.85
N HIS A 167 7.47 3.75 13.39
CA HIS A 167 6.86 3.13 14.58
C HIS A 167 5.86 2.02 14.20
N LEU A 168 5.32 2.09 12.98
CA LEU A 168 4.37 1.16 12.39
C LEU A 168 4.55 1.17 10.88
N LYS A 169 4.26 0.05 10.22
CA LYS A 169 4.02 0.01 8.77
C LYS A 169 2.72 -0.70 8.47
N ALA A 170 2.01 -0.25 7.44
CA ALA A 170 0.75 -0.84 7.01
C ALA A 170 0.73 -1.02 5.49
N HIS A 171 0.23 -2.17 5.05
CA HIS A 171 -0.21 -2.37 3.68
C HIS A 171 -1.74 -2.40 3.66
N LEU A 172 -2.33 -1.51 2.87
CA LEU A 172 -3.77 -1.26 2.92
C LEU A 172 -4.59 -2.18 1.99
N GLY A 173 -4.06 -3.32 1.57
CA GLY A 173 -4.78 -4.29 0.74
C GLY A 173 -4.43 -4.26 -0.74
N ASP A 174 -5.02 -5.18 -1.50
CA ASP A 174 -4.68 -5.49 -2.90
C ASP A 174 -3.20 -5.85 -3.04
N TRP A 175 -2.81 -6.90 -2.32
CA TRP A 175 -1.47 -7.46 -2.34
C TRP A 175 -1.14 -8.13 -3.66
N ILE A 176 -2.07 -8.98 -4.13
CA ILE A 176 -1.99 -9.72 -5.40
C ILE A 176 -2.93 -9.11 -6.44
N ASP A 177 -2.71 -9.46 -7.70
CA ASP A 177 -3.63 -9.10 -8.77
C ASP A 177 -4.95 -9.87 -8.68
N GLY A 178 -4.92 -11.06 -8.14
CA GLY A 178 -6.10 -11.91 -7.95
C GLY A 178 -6.60 -12.58 -9.24
N SER A 179 -5.70 -12.85 -10.18
CA SER A 179 -6.03 -13.43 -11.49
C SER A 179 -5.15 -14.62 -11.90
N ASP A 180 -4.37 -15.16 -10.99
CA ASP A 180 -3.61 -16.39 -11.21
C ASP A 180 -4.34 -17.62 -10.64
N PRO A 181 -4.02 -18.85 -11.08
CA PRO A 181 -4.50 -20.05 -10.42
C PRO A 181 -4.25 -20.03 -8.92
N GLY A 182 -5.18 -20.53 -8.10
CA GLY A 182 -5.17 -20.39 -6.65
C GLY A 182 -3.81 -20.71 -5.99
N LEU A 183 -3.17 -21.83 -6.32
CA LEU A 183 -1.86 -22.21 -5.78
C LEU A 183 -0.73 -21.21 -6.12
N ILE A 184 -0.82 -20.54 -7.27
CA ILE A 184 0.15 -19.49 -7.64
C ILE A 184 -0.09 -18.27 -6.77
N SER A 185 -1.33 -17.81 -6.66
CA SER A 185 -1.71 -16.66 -5.85
C SER A 185 -1.41 -16.86 -4.35
N GLU A 186 -1.60 -18.07 -3.81
CA GLU A 186 -1.14 -18.43 -2.46
C GLU A 186 0.39 -18.26 -2.30
N SER A 187 1.16 -18.77 -3.28
CA SER A 187 2.62 -18.59 -3.30
C SER A 187 3.02 -17.11 -3.36
N GLU A 188 2.29 -16.30 -4.11
CA GLU A 188 2.49 -14.85 -4.19
C GLU A 188 2.24 -14.16 -2.85
N LEU A 189 1.11 -14.47 -2.18
CA LEU A 189 0.81 -13.96 -0.83
C LEU A 189 1.91 -14.35 0.18
N ILE A 190 2.39 -15.59 0.16
CA ILE A 190 3.46 -16.07 1.03
C ILE A 190 4.77 -15.28 0.78
N LYS A 191 5.14 -15.04 -0.48
CA LYS A 191 6.33 -14.25 -0.85
C LYS A 191 6.20 -12.80 -0.35
N LEU A 192 5.04 -12.18 -0.55
CA LEU A 192 4.74 -10.81 -0.12
C LEU A 192 4.76 -10.70 1.40
N ARG A 193 4.06 -11.58 2.12
CA ARG A 193 4.06 -11.65 3.58
C ARG A 193 5.49 -11.72 4.12
N ASN A 194 6.30 -12.65 3.58
CA ASN A 194 7.67 -12.86 4.03
C ASN A 194 8.58 -11.66 3.74
N SER A 195 8.28 -10.88 2.72
CA SER A 195 9.02 -9.67 2.36
C SER A 195 8.54 -8.45 3.17
N PHE A 196 7.29 -8.44 3.63
CA PHE A 196 6.72 -7.32 4.39
C PHE A 196 6.85 -7.48 5.90
N LYS A 197 6.76 -8.70 6.46
CA LYS A 197 6.90 -8.93 7.91
C LYS A 197 8.22 -8.37 8.44
N SER A 198 8.23 -7.92 9.68
CA SER A 198 9.40 -7.36 10.35
C SER A 198 9.51 -7.86 11.79
N ALA A 199 10.75 -8.01 12.27
CA ALA A 199 11.05 -8.24 13.67
C ALA A 199 11.28 -6.93 14.45
N ARG A 200 11.37 -5.79 13.75
CA ARG A 200 11.75 -4.50 14.34
C ARG A 200 10.59 -3.51 14.41
N THR A 201 9.82 -3.43 13.32
CA THR A 201 8.72 -2.47 13.18
C THR A 201 7.41 -3.23 13.19
N PRO A 202 6.47 -2.91 14.09
CA PRO A 202 5.10 -3.42 14.03
C PRO A 202 4.48 -3.19 12.66
N PHE A 203 3.64 -4.13 12.20
CA PHE A 203 3.07 -4.05 10.86
C PHE A 203 1.64 -4.56 10.81
N ALA A 204 0.83 -3.98 9.93
CA ALA A 204 -0.52 -4.42 9.61
C ALA A 204 -0.62 -4.88 8.16
N MET A 205 -1.37 -5.97 7.95
CA MET A 205 -1.64 -6.59 6.66
C MET A 205 -3.16 -6.59 6.44
N ILE A 206 -3.65 -5.52 5.80
CA ILE A 206 -5.07 -5.35 5.51
C ILE A 206 -5.41 -6.11 4.22
N LYS A 207 -6.59 -6.71 4.17
CA LYS A 207 -7.14 -7.41 3.00
C LYS A 207 -7.77 -6.41 2.04
N GLY A 208 -7.48 -6.55 0.75
CA GLY A 208 -8.13 -5.82 -0.33
C GLY A 208 -9.12 -6.70 -1.10
N ASN A 209 -9.80 -6.10 -2.05
CA ASN A 209 -10.83 -6.81 -2.83
C ASN A 209 -10.28 -7.73 -3.92
N HIS A 210 -9.00 -7.62 -4.28
CA HIS A 210 -8.32 -8.57 -5.16
C HIS A 210 -7.76 -9.80 -4.43
N ASP A 211 -7.64 -9.73 -3.11
CA ASP A 211 -6.91 -10.73 -2.31
C ASP A 211 -7.67 -12.05 -2.08
N GLU A 212 -8.91 -12.15 -2.58
CA GLU A 212 -9.70 -13.40 -2.67
C GLU A 212 -9.52 -14.16 -4.00
N ASN A 213 -8.68 -13.66 -4.88
CA ASN A 213 -8.42 -14.22 -6.21
C ASN A 213 -9.65 -14.25 -7.13
N ASP A 214 -10.48 -13.22 -7.05
CA ASP A 214 -11.78 -13.09 -7.75
C ASP A 214 -11.76 -12.11 -8.93
N LYS A 215 -10.60 -11.87 -9.55
CA LYS A 215 -10.53 -10.86 -10.60
C LYS A 215 -11.27 -11.29 -11.87
N PHE A 216 -12.00 -10.36 -12.48
CA PHE A 216 -12.78 -10.52 -13.70
C PHE A 216 -13.83 -11.65 -13.54
N ASP A 217 -13.88 -12.57 -14.49
CA ASP A 217 -14.83 -13.67 -14.51
C ASP A 217 -14.34 -14.90 -13.71
N GLU A 218 -13.20 -14.83 -13.07
CA GLU A 218 -12.61 -15.95 -12.34
C GLU A 218 -13.41 -16.36 -11.12
N HIS A 219 -14.23 -15.46 -10.58
CA HIS A 219 -15.23 -15.79 -9.55
C HIS A 219 -16.25 -16.85 -9.98
N HIS A 220 -16.37 -17.14 -11.27
CA HIS A 220 -17.15 -18.26 -11.80
C HIS A 220 -16.37 -19.57 -11.77
N ASP A 221 -15.06 -19.54 -11.70
CA ASP A 221 -14.20 -20.71 -11.54
C ASP A 221 -13.76 -20.84 -10.07
N LEU A 222 -14.52 -21.65 -9.32
CA LEU A 222 -14.24 -21.91 -7.91
C LEU A 222 -12.86 -22.54 -7.62
N LYS A 223 -12.15 -23.01 -8.66
CA LYS A 223 -10.77 -23.51 -8.51
C LYS A 223 -9.75 -22.39 -8.45
N ALA A 224 -10.05 -21.24 -9.03
CA ALA A 224 -9.20 -20.06 -8.98
C ALA A 224 -9.51 -19.19 -7.75
N SER A 225 -10.79 -18.99 -7.44
CA SER A 225 -11.26 -18.22 -6.29
C SER A 225 -10.84 -18.85 -4.97
N PHE A 226 -10.36 -18.06 -4.02
CA PHE A 226 -10.03 -18.56 -2.70
C PHE A 226 -11.30 -18.91 -1.89
N PRO A 227 -11.23 -19.97 -1.05
CA PRO A 227 -12.16 -20.12 0.06
C PRO A 227 -12.14 -18.90 0.98
N GLU A 228 -13.21 -18.68 1.72
CA GLU A 228 -13.42 -17.47 2.54
C GLU A 228 -12.23 -17.10 3.42
N ASP A 229 -11.52 -18.08 3.95
CA ASP A 229 -10.47 -17.90 4.95
C ASP A 229 -9.03 -18.10 4.42
N GLU A 230 -8.82 -18.18 3.11
CA GLU A 230 -7.49 -18.50 2.60
C GLU A 230 -6.49 -17.35 2.76
N PHE A 231 -6.90 -16.12 2.45
CA PHE A 231 -6.07 -14.94 2.76
C PHE A 231 -5.78 -14.84 4.26
N GLU A 232 -6.81 -15.05 5.08
CA GLU A 232 -6.75 -15.02 6.53
C GLU A 232 -5.72 -16.02 7.05
N LYS A 233 -5.74 -17.26 6.61
CA LYS A 233 -4.79 -18.31 7.01
C LYS A 233 -3.35 -17.98 6.63
N ILE A 234 -3.15 -17.35 5.47
CA ILE A 234 -1.82 -17.03 4.98
C ILE A 234 -1.25 -15.78 5.68
N MET A 235 -2.01 -14.69 5.80
CA MET A 235 -1.50 -13.38 6.16
C MET A 235 -1.66 -13.04 7.65
N TRP A 236 -2.85 -13.24 8.22
CA TRP A 236 -3.19 -12.73 9.55
C TRP A 236 -2.49 -13.42 10.72
N PRO A 237 -2.16 -14.72 10.73
CA PRO A 237 -1.41 -15.29 11.85
C PRO A 237 -0.08 -14.58 12.11
N THR A 238 0.60 -14.14 11.04
CA THR A 238 1.83 -13.36 11.14
C THR A 238 1.58 -11.96 11.72
N MET A 239 0.47 -11.33 11.38
CA MET A 239 0.06 -10.04 11.91
C MET A 239 -0.33 -10.15 13.39
N TYR A 240 -1.22 -11.05 13.74
CA TYR A 240 -1.75 -11.20 15.12
C TYR A 240 -0.73 -11.74 16.13
N ASN A 241 0.35 -12.37 15.70
CA ASN A 241 1.41 -12.86 16.59
C ASN A 241 2.39 -11.77 17.06
N GLN A 242 2.15 -10.49 16.73
CA GLN A 242 2.97 -9.38 17.16
C GLN A 242 2.52 -8.86 18.53
N ALA A 243 3.44 -8.74 19.48
CA ALA A 243 3.14 -8.21 20.83
C ALA A 243 2.67 -6.75 20.82
N ALA A 244 2.99 -5.98 19.76
CA ALA A 244 2.62 -4.58 19.63
C ALA A 244 1.20 -4.37 19.11
N LEU A 245 0.57 -5.36 18.50
CA LEU A 245 -0.80 -5.29 18.02
C LEU A 245 -1.76 -5.91 19.06
N ARG A 246 -2.93 -5.30 19.17
CA ARG A 246 -4.04 -5.77 19.98
C ARG A 246 -5.26 -6.02 19.10
N TYR A 247 -6.15 -6.91 19.54
CA TYR A 247 -7.35 -7.32 18.80
C TYR A 247 -8.37 -7.91 19.79
N VAL A 248 -9.63 -7.94 19.42
CA VAL A 248 -10.69 -8.64 20.14
C VAL A 248 -10.69 -10.11 19.72
N SER A 249 -10.77 -10.36 18.41
CA SER A 249 -10.63 -11.72 17.86
C SER A 249 -9.56 -11.78 16.75
N ARG A 250 -9.29 -12.98 16.25
CA ARG A 250 -8.32 -13.21 15.16
C ARG A 250 -8.97 -13.53 13.81
N TYR A 251 -10.28 -13.34 13.70
CA TYR A 251 -11.04 -13.90 12.58
C TYR A 251 -11.49 -12.86 11.56
N HIS A 252 -11.62 -11.57 11.92
CA HIS A 252 -12.27 -10.60 11.06
C HIS A 252 -11.33 -9.53 10.49
N GLY A 253 -10.02 -9.64 10.75
CA GLY A 253 -9.02 -8.69 10.26
C GLY A 253 -8.97 -7.38 11.04
N VAL A 254 -9.65 -7.30 12.19
CA VAL A 254 -9.62 -6.14 13.08
C VAL A 254 -8.44 -6.25 14.04
N ALA A 255 -7.63 -5.22 14.09
CA ALA A 255 -6.56 -5.07 15.07
C ALA A 255 -6.29 -3.58 15.30
N TYR A 256 -5.56 -3.26 16.36
CA TYR A 256 -5.13 -1.89 16.59
C TYR A 256 -3.72 -1.83 17.18
N PHE A 257 -3.08 -0.69 16.92
CA PHE A 257 -1.78 -0.33 17.43
C PHE A 257 -1.90 0.93 18.27
N ASP A 258 -1.38 0.91 19.49
CA ASP A 258 -1.34 2.06 20.38
C ASP A 258 0.09 2.58 20.53
N LYS A 259 0.26 3.89 20.35
CA LYS A 259 1.47 4.60 20.74
C LYS A 259 1.11 5.97 21.27
N ASP A 260 1.48 6.22 22.52
CA ASP A 260 1.10 7.44 23.23
C ASP A 260 -0.44 7.66 23.16
N ASP A 261 -0.92 8.84 22.79
CA ASP A 261 -2.33 9.14 22.64
C ASP A 261 -2.91 8.77 21.26
N LEU A 262 -2.10 8.19 20.35
CA LEU A 262 -2.58 7.72 19.06
C LEU A 262 -2.96 6.24 19.13
N ARG A 263 -4.15 5.93 18.63
CA ARG A 263 -4.62 4.58 18.29
C ARG A 263 -4.80 4.48 16.78
N VAL A 264 -4.21 3.48 16.15
CA VAL A 264 -4.43 3.15 14.74
C VAL A 264 -5.20 1.85 14.67
N ILE A 265 -6.42 1.88 14.13
CA ILE A 265 -7.30 0.71 13.99
C ILE A 265 -7.31 0.26 12.53
N PHE A 266 -7.13 -1.03 12.32
CA PHE A 266 -7.17 -1.68 11.01
C PHE A 266 -8.50 -2.38 10.83
N LEU A 267 -9.12 -2.21 9.65
CA LEU A 267 -10.40 -2.83 9.30
C LEU A 267 -10.30 -3.57 7.98
N ASN A 268 -11.05 -4.65 7.86
CA ASN A 268 -11.26 -5.40 6.64
C ASN A 268 -12.51 -4.91 5.91
N THR A 269 -12.37 -4.11 4.86
CA THR A 269 -13.49 -3.67 4.01
C THR A 269 -13.78 -4.60 2.84
N SER A 270 -13.09 -5.74 2.77
CA SER A 270 -13.38 -6.86 1.87
C SER A 270 -13.99 -8.04 2.63
N ASP A 271 -14.86 -7.72 3.60
CA ASP A 271 -15.53 -8.66 4.48
C ASP A 271 -16.80 -9.21 3.80
N VAL A 272 -16.58 -10.16 2.88
CA VAL A 272 -17.61 -10.73 2.01
C VAL A 272 -17.70 -12.22 2.26
N PRO A 273 -18.90 -12.78 2.56
CA PRO A 273 -19.03 -14.19 2.86
C PRO A 273 -18.85 -15.07 1.61
N TYR A 274 -18.17 -16.20 1.77
CA TYR A 274 -18.03 -17.21 0.73
C TYR A 274 -19.30 -18.09 0.70
N ILE A 275 -20.22 -17.77 -0.20
CA ILE A 275 -21.48 -18.48 -0.37
C ILE A 275 -21.58 -18.93 -1.81
N ILE A 276 -21.87 -20.23 -2.00
CA ILE A 276 -22.15 -20.80 -3.30
C ILE A 276 -23.66 -20.78 -3.53
N ASP A 277 -24.10 -20.23 -4.65
CA ASP A 277 -25.49 -20.15 -5.06
C ASP A 277 -26.03 -21.50 -5.57
N GLU A 278 -27.31 -21.54 -5.88
CA GLU A 278 -27.99 -22.72 -6.42
C GLU A 278 -27.45 -23.20 -7.77
N ASN A 279 -26.73 -22.35 -8.50
CA ASN A 279 -26.09 -22.67 -9.79
C ASN A 279 -24.63 -23.12 -9.61
N GLY A 280 -24.15 -23.30 -8.38
CA GLY A 280 -22.78 -23.68 -8.08
C GLY A 280 -21.76 -22.55 -8.27
N LYS A 281 -22.21 -21.30 -8.28
CA LYS A 281 -21.36 -20.12 -8.43
C LYS A 281 -21.25 -19.34 -7.12
N LYS A 282 -20.20 -18.57 -7.00
CA LYS A 282 -20.03 -17.63 -5.88
C LYS A 282 -21.14 -16.55 -5.94
N LYS A 283 -21.93 -16.43 -4.87
CA LYS A 283 -23.04 -15.47 -4.77
C LYS A 283 -22.56 -14.02 -4.76
N TYR A 284 -21.41 -13.79 -4.14
CA TYR A 284 -20.78 -12.47 -4.03
C TYR A 284 -19.38 -12.50 -4.61
N ASP A 285 -19.11 -11.59 -5.53
CA ASP A 285 -17.81 -11.33 -6.10
C ASP A 285 -17.08 -10.32 -5.23
N THR A 286 -16.02 -10.74 -4.56
CA THR A 286 -15.22 -9.90 -3.65
C THR A 286 -14.52 -8.78 -4.40
N LYS A 287 -14.10 -9.03 -5.64
CA LYS A 287 -13.51 -8.00 -6.50
C LYS A 287 -14.44 -6.79 -6.70
N LEU A 288 -15.73 -7.01 -6.79
CA LEU A 288 -16.75 -5.98 -7.02
C LEU A 288 -17.53 -5.58 -5.75
N THR A 289 -17.26 -6.25 -4.62
CA THR A 289 -18.03 -6.07 -3.40
C THR A 289 -17.12 -5.66 -2.24
N LEU A 290 -17.16 -4.40 -1.87
CA LEU A 290 -16.64 -3.93 -0.60
C LEU A 290 -17.76 -3.90 0.41
N ALA A 291 -17.52 -4.46 1.60
CA ALA A 291 -18.50 -4.59 2.66
C ALA A 291 -17.84 -4.65 4.04
N ILE A 292 -18.66 -4.47 5.07
CA ILE A 292 -18.35 -4.79 6.47
C ILE A 292 -19.55 -5.53 7.07
N ARG A 293 -19.30 -6.60 7.86
CA ARG A 293 -20.32 -7.44 8.49
C ARG A 293 -20.41 -7.20 9.99
N GLU A 294 -21.47 -7.75 10.59
CA GLU A 294 -21.87 -7.53 11.99
C GLU A 294 -20.77 -7.88 12.99
N ASP A 295 -20.15 -9.06 12.88
CA ASP A 295 -19.11 -9.53 13.80
C ASP A 295 -17.90 -8.58 13.84
N GLN A 296 -17.48 -8.08 12.68
CA GLN A 296 -16.38 -7.11 12.59
C GLN A 296 -16.77 -5.76 13.22
N VAL A 297 -18.02 -5.35 13.05
CA VAL A 297 -18.55 -4.12 13.65
C VAL A 297 -18.61 -4.23 15.16
N GLU A 298 -18.98 -5.39 15.70
CA GLU A 298 -18.97 -5.65 17.14
C GLU A 298 -17.56 -5.45 17.74
N GLU A 299 -16.54 -6.04 17.12
CA GLU A 299 -15.15 -5.83 17.55
C GLU A 299 -14.71 -4.36 17.47
N LEU A 300 -15.12 -3.63 16.41
CA LEU A 300 -14.82 -2.22 16.29
C LEU A 300 -15.48 -1.40 17.42
N ILE A 301 -16.73 -1.69 17.77
CA ILE A 301 -17.44 -1.04 18.86
C ILE A 301 -16.70 -1.25 20.19
N GLU A 302 -16.33 -2.49 20.51
CA GLU A 302 -15.56 -2.81 21.72
C GLU A 302 -14.24 -2.03 21.79
N ILE A 303 -13.50 -1.95 20.68
CA ILE A 303 -12.25 -1.18 20.59
C ILE A 303 -12.51 0.32 20.80
N LEU A 304 -13.57 0.85 20.20
CA LEU A 304 -13.95 2.26 20.33
C LEU A 304 -14.38 2.61 21.79
N GLU A 305 -15.18 1.77 22.43
CA GLU A 305 -15.58 1.93 23.84
C GLU A 305 -14.36 1.95 24.78
N GLY A 306 -13.33 1.16 24.45
CA GLY A 306 -12.04 1.15 25.15
C GLY A 306 -11.05 2.24 24.72
N SER A 307 -11.49 3.33 24.08
CA SER A 307 -10.57 4.32 23.45
C SER A 307 -10.50 5.67 24.18
N SER A 308 -10.92 5.76 25.45
CA SER A 308 -10.79 7.02 26.20
C SER A 308 -9.38 7.62 26.13
N GLY A 309 -9.27 8.91 25.91
CA GLY A 309 -8.00 9.66 25.75
C GLY A 309 -7.29 9.48 24.40
N LYS A 310 -7.86 8.74 23.44
CA LYS A 310 -7.18 8.44 22.17
C LYS A 310 -7.61 9.35 21.02
N ARG A 311 -6.64 9.77 20.21
CA ARG A 311 -6.86 10.21 18.85
C ARG A 311 -6.74 8.99 17.93
N ILE A 312 -7.74 8.76 17.09
CA ILE A 312 -7.89 7.52 16.33
C ILE A 312 -7.73 7.77 14.85
N ILE A 313 -6.91 6.95 14.20
CA ILE A 313 -6.83 6.82 12.75
C ILE A 313 -7.36 5.43 12.38
N ILE A 314 -8.34 5.38 11.48
CA ILE A 314 -8.79 4.12 10.89
C ILE A 314 -8.01 3.89 9.61
N MET A 315 -7.60 2.65 9.37
CA MET A 315 -6.98 2.20 8.12
C MET A 315 -7.74 1.01 7.56
N SER A 316 -8.11 1.07 6.29
CA SER A 316 -8.71 -0.04 5.56
C SER A 316 -8.36 0.04 4.06
N HIS A 317 -8.74 -0.97 3.29
CA HIS A 317 -8.55 -0.93 1.85
C HIS A 317 -9.53 0.06 1.20
N GLY A 318 -10.83 -0.16 1.34
CA GLY A 318 -11.89 0.66 0.75
C GLY A 318 -12.35 1.80 1.67
N ASN A 319 -12.76 2.90 1.07
CA ASN A 319 -13.38 4.00 1.80
C ASN A 319 -14.88 3.76 2.03
N PRO A 320 -15.41 4.03 3.23
CA PRO A 320 -16.81 3.77 3.55
C PRO A 320 -17.78 4.67 2.79
N ILE A 321 -17.45 5.95 2.62
CA ILE A 321 -18.31 6.96 1.98
C ILE A 321 -17.58 7.72 0.88
N ASN A 322 -18.33 8.28 -0.05
CA ASN A 322 -17.85 9.20 -1.06
C ASN A 322 -17.87 10.65 -0.57
N ARG A 323 -17.38 11.61 -1.38
CA ARG A 323 -17.34 13.06 -1.06
C ARG A 323 -18.69 13.68 -0.73
N LYS A 324 -19.80 13.05 -1.12
CA LYS A 324 -21.16 13.53 -0.87
C LYS A 324 -21.80 12.88 0.36
N GLY A 325 -21.07 12.02 1.08
CA GLY A 325 -21.56 11.27 2.23
C GLY A 325 -22.39 10.04 1.88
N GLY A 326 -22.53 9.70 0.61
CA GLY A 326 -23.18 8.47 0.17
C GLY A 326 -22.22 7.27 0.27
N ASN A 327 -22.78 6.05 0.21
CA ASN A 327 -21.97 4.82 0.18
C ASN A 327 -20.89 4.86 -0.91
N ALA A 328 -19.68 4.45 -0.55
CA ALA A 328 -18.61 4.11 -1.49
C ALA A 328 -18.33 2.61 -1.52
N MET A 329 -18.65 1.90 -0.44
CA MET A 329 -18.73 0.43 -0.39
C MET A 329 -20.09 -0.03 -0.90
N LYS A 330 -20.18 -1.27 -1.34
CA LYS A 330 -21.46 -1.86 -1.79
C LYS A 330 -22.41 -2.02 -0.60
N TYR A 331 -21.91 -2.50 0.54
CA TYR A 331 -22.72 -2.72 1.73
C TYR A 331 -22.10 -2.07 2.97
N ASN A 332 -22.92 -1.43 3.79
CA ASN A 332 -22.65 -0.89 5.13
C ASN A 332 -21.61 0.23 5.25
N GLY A 333 -21.11 0.78 4.14
CA GLY A 333 -20.13 1.87 4.23
C GLY A 333 -20.69 3.11 4.93
N ARG A 334 -21.92 3.50 4.61
CA ARG A 334 -22.57 4.64 5.28
C ARG A 334 -22.82 4.36 6.77
N SER A 335 -23.27 3.15 7.12
CA SER A 335 -23.48 2.76 8.53
C SER A 335 -22.18 2.80 9.33
N LEU A 336 -21.06 2.35 8.74
CA LEU A 336 -19.73 2.48 9.34
C LEU A 336 -19.37 3.95 9.60
N HIS A 337 -19.57 4.83 8.62
CA HIS A 337 -19.31 6.26 8.81
C HIS A 337 -20.18 6.86 9.91
N GLU A 338 -21.48 6.54 9.95
CA GLU A 338 -22.42 7.01 10.97
C GLU A 338 -22.01 6.55 12.38
N LEU A 339 -21.49 5.31 12.54
CA LEU A 339 -20.90 4.83 13.79
C LEU A 339 -19.72 5.69 14.25
N LEU A 340 -18.78 6.00 13.33
CA LEU A 340 -17.62 6.82 13.67
C LEU A 340 -18.02 8.27 14.04
N VAL A 341 -19.08 8.79 13.43
CA VAL A 341 -19.65 10.10 13.79
C VAL A 341 -20.32 10.04 15.17
N ALA A 342 -21.11 9.00 15.45
CA ALA A 342 -21.72 8.78 16.76
C ALA A 342 -20.65 8.67 17.87
N PHE A 343 -19.55 7.98 17.60
CA PHE A 343 -18.39 7.94 18.50
C PHE A 343 -17.81 9.35 18.76
N ASN A 344 -17.58 10.14 17.71
CA ASN A 344 -17.05 11.49 17.85
C ASN A 344 -18.01 12.45 18.59
N GLN A 345 -19.27 12.09 18.71
CA GLN A 345 -20.32 12.86 19.39
C GLN A 345 -20.72 12.27 20.75
N ASN A 346 -19.99 11.26 21.24
CA ASN A 346 -20.25 10.55 22.49
C ASN A 346 -21.72 10.07 22.61
N GLN A 347 -22.24 9.50 21.52
CA GLN A 347 -23.63 9.03 21.46
C GLN A 347 -23.75 7.55 21.82
N LYS A 348 -24.96 7.15 22.18
CA LYS A 348 -25.37 5.74 22.21
C LYS A 348 -26.48 5.50 21.21
N GLY A 349 -26.59 4.27 20.76
CA GLY A 349 -27.61 3.91 19.79
C GLY A 349 -27.46 2.49 19.29
N ARG A 350 -28.08 2.23 18.16
CA ARG A 350 -28.01 0.97 17.46
C ARG A 350 -27.66 1.21 16.00
N MET A 351 -26.73 0.44 15.48
CA MET A 351 -26.45 0.43 14.06
C MET A 351 -27.57 -0.24 13.28
N HIS A 352 -27.80 0.27 12.08
CA HIS A 352 -28.75 -0.30 11.13
C HIS A 352 -28.16 -0.33 9.74
N SER A 353 -28.36 -1.44 9.05
CA SER A 353 -28.08 -1.54 7.64
C SER A 353 -29.19 -0.88 6.80
N HIS A 354 -28.81 -0.36 5.63
CA HIS A 354 -29.73 0.27 4.71
C HIS A 354 -29.83 -0.55 3.42
N ASN A 355 -30.91 -1.32 3.28
CA ASN A 355 -31.27 -2.04 2.06
C ASN A 355 -30.15 -3.00 1.58
N VAL A 356 -29.76 -3.93 2.47
CA VAL A 356 -28.71 -4.93 2.22
C VAL A 356 -29.29 -6.36 2.21
N PRO A 357 -28.59 -7.34 1.60
CA PRO A 357 -28.90 -8.74 1.78
C PRO A 357 -28.76 -9.18 3.26
N PRO A 358 -29.44 -10.26 3.67
CA PRO A 358 -29.43 -10.74 5.07
C PRO A 358 -28.03 -10.93 5.64
N GLU A 359 -27.07 -11.39 4.84
CA GLU A 359 -25.68 -11.66 5.23
C GLU A 359 -24.90 -10.41 5.61
N PHE A 360 -25.42 -9.24 5.29
CA PHE A 360 -24.80 -7.94 5.58
C PHE A 360 -25.66 -7.11 6.56
N THR A 361 -26.67 -7.70 7.18
CA THR A 361 -27.48 -6.98 8.16
C THR A 361 -26.65 -6.64 9.39
N LEU A 362 -26.75 -5.38 9.85
CA LEU A 362 -26.15 -4.88 11.09
C LEU A 362 -27.25 -4.55 12.09
N SER A 363 -27.04 -4.96 13.34
CA SER A 363 -27.97 -4.67 14.45
C SER A 363 -27.22 -4.46 15.79
N ASN A 364 -25.97 -4.02 15.73
CA ASN A 364 -25.11 -3.83 16.89
C ASN A 364 -25.52 -2.62 17.73
N ASP A 365 -25.67 -2.79 19.04
CA ASP A 365 -25.81 -1.70 19.98
C ASP A 365 -24.44 -1.09 20.31
N PHE A 366 -24.37 0.21 20.57
CA PHE A 366 -23.16 0.90 21.02
C PHE A 366 -23.50 1.95 22.08
N ASP A 367 -22.55 2.20 23.01
CA ASP A 367 -22.66 3.25 24.01
C ASP A 367 -21.32 3.97 24.21
N PHE A 368 -21.14 5.09 23.56
CA PHE A 368 -19.93 5.93 23.63
C PHE A 368 -20.05 7.07 24.66
N THR A 369 -21.14 7.11 25.46
CA THR A 369 -21.40 8.21 26.39
C THR A 369 -20.35 8.36 27.50
N ASN A 370 -19.65 7.25 27.84
CA ASN A 370 -18.59 7.21 28.84
C ASN A 370 -17.17 7.29 28.24
N VAL A 371 -17.04 7.45 26.92
CA VAL A 371 -15.74 7.56 26.28
C VAL A 371 -15.28 9.02 26.29
N GLU A 372 -14.27 9.32 27.10
CA GLU A 372 -13.81 10.68 27.31
C GLU A 372 -12.61 11.03 26.45
N ASN A 373 -12.57 12.27 25.93
CA ASN A 373 -11.41 12.84 25.22
C ASN A 373 -10.89 12.00 24.03
N ALA A 374 -11.76 11.20 23.41
CA ALA A 374 -11.42 10.36 22.27
C ALA A 374 -12.04 10.93 20.98
N LYS A 375 -11.35 10.71 19.84
CA LYS A 375 -11.84 11.17 18.55
C LYS A 375 -11.23 10.43 17.39
N VAL A 376 -12.06 9.97 16.44
CA VAL A 376 -11.60 9.56 15.11
C VAL A 376 -11.27 10.82 14.32
N ILE A 377 -9.98 11.01 14.01
CA ILE A 377 -9.45 12.21 13.35
C ILE A 377 -9.24 12.01 11.86
N ALA A 378 -8.91 10.78 11.45
CA ALA A 378 -8.66 10.47 10.04
C ALA A 378 -9.04 9.03 9.68
N TYR A 379 -9.27 8.82 8.38
CA TYR A 379 -9.53 7.54 7.74
C TYR A 379 -8.63 7.39 6.52
N PHE A 380 -7.74 6.39 6.50
CA PHE A 380 -6.77 6.14 5.46
C PHE A 380 -7.19 4.94 4.61
N CYS A 381 -7.13 5.07 3.28
CA CYS A 381 -7.50 4.00 2.36
C CYS A 381 -6.71 4.02 1.04
N GLY A 382 -6.66 2.85 0.41
CA GLY A 382 -6.15 2.61 -0.94
C GLY A 382 -7.27 2.50 -1.97
N HIS A 383 -7.33 1.38 -2.69
CA HIS A 383 -8.39 0.94 -3.61
C HIS A 383 -8.60 1.81 -4.85
N ARG A 384 -8.56 3.12 -4.71
CA ARG A 384 -8.87 4.05 -5.82
C ARG A 384 -7.70 4.35 -6.73
N HIS A 385 -6.49 3.88 -6.40
CA HIS A 385 -5.25 4.09 -7.14
C HIS A 385 -4.96 5.57 -7.44
N VAL A 386 -5.33 6.46 -6.54
CA VAL A 386 -5.19 7.91 -6.72
C VAL A 386 -5.00 8.60 -5.38
N GLU A 387 -4.14 9.61 -5.33
CA GLU A 387 -4.10 10.53 -4.21
C GLU A 387 -5.33 11.42 -4.23
N ASP A 388 -6.10 11.39 -3.16
CA ASP A 388 -7.29 12.19 -2.98
C ASP A 388 -7.53 12.48 -1.51
N GLN A 389 -8.43 13.40 -1.20
CA GLN A 389 -8.83 13.70 0.17
C GLN A 389 -10.18 14.43 0.22
N PHE A 390 -10.90 14.26 1.31
CA PHE A 390 -12.05 15.08 1.67
C PHE A 390 -12.27 15.01 3.18
N ARG A 391 -13.05 15.95 3.72
CA ARG A 391 -13.46 15.98 5.14
C ARG A 391 -14.97 15.99 5.24
N ILE A 392 -15.52 15.08 6.02
CA ILE A 392 -16.95 14.99 6.33
C ILE A 392 -17.11 14.71 7.82
N ASN A 393 -17.99 15.44 8.49
CA ASN A 393 -18.32 15.33 9.90
C ASN A 393 -17.08 15.31 10.83
N GLY A 394 -16.07 16.11 10.47
CA GLY A 394 -14.84 16.25 11.24
C GLY A 394 -13.80 15.17 10.98
N ILE A 395 -14.11 14.11 10.22
CA ILE A 395 -13.19 13.01 9.87
C ILE A 395 -12.50 13.33 8.55
N GLN A 396 -11.16 13.29 8.53
CA GLN A 396 -10.35 13.52 7.34
C GLN A 396 -10.14 12.20 6.60
N TYR A 397 -10.74 12.04 5.41
CA TYR A 397 -10.51 10.90 4.52
C TYR A 397 -9.29 11.16 3.63
N ILE A 398 -8.33 10.24 3.62
CA ILE A 398 -7.07 10.37 2.88
C ILE A 398 -6.83 9.12 2.06
N PHE A 399 -6.59 9.31 0.75
CA PHE A 399 -6.33 8.24 -0.20
C PHE A 399 -4.86 8.22 -0.60
N PHE A 400 -4.34 7.02 -0.72
CA PHE A 400 -2.98 6.76 -1.16
C PHE A 400 -2.96 6.21 -2.58
N ASN A 401 -1.97 6.61 -3.37
CA ASN A 401 -1.77 6.10 -4.70
C ASN A 401 -1.23 4.66 -4.64
N CYS A 402 -1.56 3.85 -5.64
CA CYS A 402 -1.15 2.46 -5.71
C CYS A 402 0.37 2.28 -5.85
N SER A 403 0.87 1.18 -5.31
CA SER A 403 2.25 0.75 -5.47
C SER A 403 2.54 0.12 -6.83
N ALA A 404 1.50 -0.23 -7.62
CA ALA A 404 1.67 -0.85 -8.92
C ALA A 404 2.01 0.14 -10.03
N LEU A 405 2.65 -0.33 -11.11
CA LEU A 405 2.92 0.46 -12.32
C LEU A 405 1.62 0.83 -13.01
N MET A 406 1.06 1.96 -12.66
CA MET A 406 -0.19 2.48 -13.22
C MET A 406 -0.01 3.90 -13.71
N GLY A 407 -0.24 4.18 -14.99
CA GLY A 407 -0.02 5.51 -15.54
C GLY A 407 -0.46 5.69 -16.99
N PRO A 408 -0.15 6.84 -17.62
CA PRO A 408 -0.65 7.20 -18.94
C PRO A 408 -0.32 6.20 -20.04
N ASN A 409 0.78 5.50 -19.93
CA ASN A 409 1.24 4.53 -20.95
C ASN A 409 0.79 3.10 -20.66
N HIS A 410 0.06 2.88 -19.56
CA HIS A 410 -0.48 1.57 -19.21
C HIS A 410 -2.00 1.55 -19.39
N VAL A 411 -2.50 0.71 -20.28
CA VAL A 411 -3.92 0.71 -20.73
C VAL A 411 -4.91 0.57 -19.58
N LEU A 412 -4.63 -0.29 -18.61
CA LEU A 412 -5.53 -0.56 -17.49
C LEU A 412 -5.61 0.60 -16.48
N THR A 413 -4.75 1.58 -16.58
CA THR A 413 -4.48 2.50 -15.47
C THR A 413 -4.57 3.96 -15.80
N THR A 414 -4.65 4.32 -17.08
CA THR A 414 -4.77 5.70 -17.55
C THR A 414 -5.94 6.46 -16.92
N LYS A 415 -7.02 5.77 -16.57
CA LYS A 415 -8.18 6.37 -15.91
C LYS A 415 -7.86 6.90 -14.51
N TYR A 416 -7.03 6.19 -13.76
CA TYR A 416 -6.78 6.44 -12.34
C TYR A 416 -5.50 7.23 -12.08
N ASN A 417 -4.49 7.11 -12.91
CA ASN A 417 -3.17 7.70 -12.71
C ASN A 417 -2.73 8.68 -13.82
N LYS A 418 -3.65 9.46 -14.36
CA LYS A 418 -3.40 10.42 -15.44
C LYS A 418 -2.29 11.44 -15.17
N ASN A 419 -2.05 11.75 -13.90
CA ASN A 419 -1.09 12.77 -13.49
C ASN A 419 0.34 12.24 -13.35
N TRP A 420 0.53 10.91 -13.42
CA TRP A 420 1.81 10.27 -13.16
C TRP A 420 2.33 9.57 -14.41
N ASN A 421 3.53 9.94 -14.84
CA ASN A 421 4.25 9.23 -15.90
C ASN A 421 5.14 8.17 -15.23
N ARG A 422 4.61 6.97 -15.06
CA ARG A 422 5.32 5.84 -14.45
C ARG A 422 6.08 5.06 -15.49
N GLN A 423 7.30 4.67 -15.18
CA GLN A 423 8.17 3.89 -16.05
C GLN A 423 8.68 2.67 -15.31
N ILE A 424 8.61 1.51 -15.97
CA ILE A 424 9.13 0.26 -15.44
C ILE A 424 10.63 0.37 -15.14
N ASP A 425 11.08 -0.20 -14.04
CA ASP A 425 12.45 -0.15 -13.52
C ASP A 425 12.95 1.23 -13.07
N ASP A 426 12.10 2.24 -13.11
CA ASP A 426 12.38 3.58 -12.62
C ASP A 426 11.79 3.80 -11.23
N ILE A 427 12.28 4.83 -10.53
CA ILE A 427 11.71 5.21 -9.21
C ILE A 427 10.23 5.59 -9.30
N THR A 428 9.78 6.04 -10.46
CA THR A 428 8.38 6.41 -10.69
C THR A 428 7.48 5.20 -10.94
N GLU A 429 8.02 3.99 -11.03
CA GLU A 429 7.24 2.77 -11.24
C GLU A 429 6.19 2.55 -10.14
N PHE A 430 6.50 2.94 -8.92
CA PHE A 430 5.66 2.69 -7.75
C PHE A 430 5.50 3.93 -6.86
N ALA A 431 4.61 3.85 -5.91
CA ALA A 431 4.40 4.87 -4.89
C ALA A 431 4.41 4.27 -3.49
N GLY A 432 4.93 5.00 -2.52
CA GLY A 432 4.86 4.65 -1.11
C GLY A 432 5.03 5.89 -0.24
N TYR A 433 4.77 5.76 1.06
CA TYR A 433 4.59 6.91 1.91
C TYR A 433 5.17 6.71 3.31
N VAL A 434 5.63 7.81 3.89
CA VAL A 434 5.84 7.96 5.33
C VAL A 434 4.87 9.02 5.83
N VAL A 435 4.00 8.63 6.75
CA VAL A 435 3.01 9.51 7.39
C VAL A 435 3.53 9.88 8.76
N ASN A 436 3.68 11.16 9.04
CA ASN A 436 3.99 11.69 10.34
C ASN A 436 2.72 12.29 10.96
N VAL A 437 2.34 11.79 12.14
CA VAL A 437 1.20 12.28 12.93
C VAL A 437 1.75 13.02 14.14
N ASP A 438 1.58 14.33 14.18
CA ASP A 438 2.00 15.20 15.27
C ASP A 438 0.73 15.71 15.99
N LEU A 439 0.35 15.02 17.08
CA LEU A 439 -0.84 15.35 17.85
C LEU A 439 -0.71 16.68 18.61
N VAL A 440 0.52 17.08 18.97
CA VAL A 440 0.77 18.35 19.66
C VAL A 440 0.55 19.53 18.72
N LYS A 441 1.02 19.41 17.48
CA LYS A 441 0.80 20.44 16.45
C LYS A 441 -0.56 20.32 15.76
N GLY A 442 -1.32 19.25 16.03
CA GLY A 442 -2.60 18.98 15.37
C GLY A 442 -2.44 18.78 13.86
N LYS A 443 -1.41 18.02 13.42
CA LYS A 443 -1.10 17.86 11.99
C LYS A 443 -0.79 16.42 11.59
N ILE A 444 -1.28 16.04 10.41
CA ILE A 444 -0.81 14.89 9.67
C ILE A 444 0.01 15.39 8.48
N GLN A 445 1.27 14.96 8.38
CA GLN A 445 2.16 15.23 7.24
C GLN A 445 2.43 13.92 6.51
N ILE A 446 2.26 13.89 5.20
CA ILE A 446 2.47 12.72 4.37
C ILE A 446 3.60 13.03 3.39
N PHE A 447 4.66 12.26 3.47
CA PHE A 447 5.81 12.32 2.57
C PHE A 447 5.71 11.14 1.61
N GLY A 448 5.63 11.44 0.31
CA GLY A 448 5.53 10.42 -0.72
C GLY A 448 6.83 10.29 -1.51
N TYR A 449 7.10 9.09 -1.99
CA TYR A 449 8.20 8.82 -2.92
C TYR A 449 7.67 8.10 -4.16
N GLY A 450 8.47 8.12 -5.23
CA GLY A 450 8.08 7.54 -6.51
C GLY A 450 6.96 8.34 -7.19
N ALA A 451 5.90 7.67 -7.62
CA ALA A 451 4.72 8.30 -8.21
C ALA A 451 3.74 8.81 -7.14
N ALA A 452 4.25 9.60 -6.20
CA ALA A 452 3.50 10.18 -5.12
C ALA A 452 3.84 11.67 -4.94
N SER A 453 2.92 12.44 -4.37
CA SER A 453 3.19 13.83 -3.99
C SER A 453 4.27 13.88 -2.92
N SER A 454 5.29 14.70 -3.11
CA SER A 454 6.43 14.79 -2.20
C SER A 454 6.02 15.15 -0.77
N LYS A 455 4.97 15.97 -0.63
CA LYS A 455 4.42 16.33 0.68
C LYS A 455 2.94 16.75 0.59
N ARG A 456 2.13 16.22 1.52
CA ARG A 456 0.75 16.67 1.79
C ARG A 456 0.61 16.95 3.28
N VAL A 457 -0.15 17.97 3.67
CA VAL A 457 -0.34 18.35 5.09
C VAL A 457 -1.82 18.58 5.37
N TYR A 458 -2.29 18.05 6.50
CA TYR A 458 -3.68 18.17 6.94
C TYR A 458 -3.72 18.60 8.40
N ASP A 459 -4.65 19.50 8.75
CA ASP A 459 -4.97 19.84 10.13
C ASP A 459 -5.98 18.83 10.70
N ILE A 460 -5.81 18.43 11.99
CA ILE A 460 -6.62 17.40 12.68
C ILE A 460 -7.15 17.91 14.02
#